data_83a6d366ee72a1fa686e960e146a6fbd
#
_entry.id   83a6d366ee72a1fa686e960e146a6fbd
#
_cell.length_a   1.000
_cell.length_b   1.000
_cell.length_c   1.000
_cell.angle_alpha   90.00
_cell.angle_beta   90.00
_cell.angle_gamma   90.00
#
_symmetry.space_group_name_H-M   'P 1'
#
loop_
_entity.id
_entity.type
_entity.pdbx_description
1 polymer ?
#
loop_
_entity_poly.entity_id
_entity_poly.type
_entity_poly.pdbx_seq_one_letter_code
_entity_poly.pdbx_strand_id
1 'polypeptide(L)'
;MAKKRRKPKMEFRYYQMSAGSPILALLGQKWVQNYGNDVDYLHFHNYLEIGYCYGGDGFMVLGEEEKRFYGGIVTVIPPNYPHTTNSDIGTVSKWEYLFIDVEGFMKKFLDNPVKAEKVIQRIYSRALFFEEKENLSISKKIHKILDISV
;
A
#
# COMPACT_ATOMS: atom_id res chain seq x y z
N MET A 1 -25.00 10.63 25.65
CA MET A 1 -23.96 11.59 25.22
C MET A 1 -23.19 10.99 24.06
N ALA A 2 -23.29 11.56 22.87
CA ALA A 2 -22.51 11.12 21.72
C ALA A 2 -21.03 11.41 21.96
N LYS A 3 -20.18 10.37 21.93
CA LYS A 3 -18.73 10.54 21.97
C LYS A 3 -18.32 11.41 20.76
N LYS A 4 -17.80 12.62 21.01
CA LYS A 4 -17.19 13.44 19.96
C LYS A 4 -16.11 12.58 19.30
N ARG A 5 -16.32 12.19 18.03
CA ARG A 5 -15.30 11.54 17.21
C ARG A 5 -14.09 12.49 17.17
N ARG A 6 -12.98 12.08 17.78
CA ARG A 6 -11.70 12.79 17.60
C ARG A 6 -11.35 12.75 16.13
N LYS A 7 -10.90 13.88 15.56
CA LYS A 7 -10.35 13.89 14.22
C LYS A 7 -9.14 12.94 14.20
N PRO A 8 -9.06 12.03 13.19
CA PRO A 8 -7.92 11.13 13.10
C PRO A 8 -6.62 11.93 12.98
N LYS A 9 -5.59 11.49 13.68
CA LYS A 9 -4.25 12.05 13.53
C LYS A 9 -3.69 11.56 12.20
N MET A 10 -3.05 12.45 11.45
CA MET A 10 -2.40 12.12 10.18
C MET A 10 -0.89 12.21 10.32
N GLU A 11 -0.18 11.24 9.79
CA GLU A 11 1.28 11.17 9.75
C GLU A 11 1.74 11.06 8.29
N PHE A 12 2.68 11.93 7.90
CA PHE A 12 3.37 11.80 6.62
C PHE A 12 4.62 10.96 6.80
N ARG A 13 4.75 9.88 6.03
CA ARG A 13 5.92 9.02 5.98
C ARG A 13 6.67 9.24 4.69
N TYR A 14 7.87 9.78 4.80
CA TYR A 14 8.75 9.99 3.67
C TYR A 14 9.67 8.79 3.47
N TYR A 15 9.63 8.20 2.28
CA TYR A 15 10.54 7.15 1.88
C TYR A 15 11.55 7.70 0.87
N GLN A 16 12.80 7.24 0.97
CA GLN A 16 13.87 7.60 0.06
C GLN A 16 14.26 6.39 -0.76
N MET A 17 14.25 6.54 -2.08
CA MET A 17 14.74 5.51 -2.99
C MET A 17 16.25 5.48 -3.01
N SER A 18 16.81 4.28 -3.18
CA SER A 18 18.23 4.12 -3.46
C SER A 18 18.56 4.70 -4.84
N ALA A 19 19.77 5.23 -4.99
CA ALA A 19 20.22 5.79 -6.25
C ALA A 19 20.09 4.77 -7.39
N GLY A 20 19.38 5.16 -8.46
CA GLY A 20 19.18 4.31 -9.64
C GLY A 20 18.09 3.24 -9.52
N SER A 21 17.44 3.09 -8.36
CA SER A 21 16.33 2.15 -8.18
C SER A 21 14.99 2.88 -8.05
N PRO A 22 13.99 2.57 -8.88
CA PRO A 22 12.65 3.11 -8.75
C PRO A 22 11.78 2.33 -7.75
N ILE A 23 12.32 1.34 -7.06
CA ILE A 23 11.59 0.44 -6.17
C ILE A 23 12.32 0.32 -4.83
N LEU A 24 11.55 0.42 -3.75
CA LEU A 24 11.93 0.07 -2.38
C LEU A 24 11.05 -1.06 -1.89
N ALA A 25 11.65 -2.20 -1.52
CA ALA A 25 10.93 -3.34 -0.99
C ALA A 25 11.11 -3.46 0.52
N LEU A 26 10.01 -3.64 1.25
CA LEU A 26 9.97 -3.90 2.69
C LEU A 26 9.47 -5.33 2.90
N LEU A 27 10.41 -6.25 3.05
CA LEU A 27 10.16 -7.69 3.06
C LEU A 27 10.60 -8.35 4.36
N GLY A 28 9.95 -9.47 4.67
CA GLY A 28 10.36 -10.39 5.72
C GLY A 28 9.86 -10.05 7.12
N GLN A 29 10.35 -10.82 8.10
CA GLN A 29 9.85 -10.79 9.49
C GLN A 29 10.03 -9.45 10.21
N LYS A 30 10.96 -8.61 9.77
CA LYS A 30 11.16 -7.26 10.34
C LYS A 30 9.96 -6.33 10.13
N TRP A 31 9.09 -6.69 9.21
CA TRP A 31 7.89 -5.93 8.83
C TRP A 31 6.60 -6.63 9.24
N VAL A 32 6.69 -7.60 10.14
CA VAL A 32 5.54 -8.09 10.87
C VAL A 32 5.07 -6.93 11.76
N GLN A 33 4.01 -6.27 11.34
CA GLN A 33 3.48 -5.14 12.07
C GLN A 33 2.42 -5.64 13.04
N ASN A 34 2.69 -5.47 14.33
CA ASN A 34 1.66 -5.50 15.35
C ASN A 34 0.85 -4.22 15.20
N TYR A 35 -0.15 -4.25 14.37
CA TYR A 35 -1.06 -3.13 14.27
C TYR A 35 -1.92 -3.10 15.53
N GLY A 36 -1.84 -2.02 16.28
CA GLY A 36 -2.71 -1.80 17.43
C GLY A 36 -4.15 -1.52 17.01
N ASN A 37 -5.05 -1.62 17.96
CA ASN A 37 -6.48 -1.33 17.79
C ASN A 37 -6.80 0.16 17.64
N ASP A 38 -5.82 1.01 17.44
CA ASP A 38 -6.00 2.46 17.42
C ASP A 38 -6.27 2.95 15.99
N VAL A 39 -7.57 3.02 15.67
CA VAL A 39 -8.09 3.49 14.38
C VAL A 39 -7.85 4.98 14.15
N ASP A 40 -7.35 5.69 15.15
CA ASP A 40 -7.22 7.15 15.13
C ASP A 40 -5.98 7.64 14.38
N TYR A 41 -5.19 6.73 13.78
CA TYR A 41 -3.94 7.07 13.14
C TYR A 41 -3.96 6.71 11.65
N LEU A 42 -4.17 7.71 10.80
CA LEU A 42 -3.97 7.58 9.35
C LEU A 42 -2.56 8.02 8.98
N HIS A 43 -1.95 7.36 8.01
CA HIS A 43 -0.71 7.80 7.42
C HIS A 43 -0.84 7.90 5.89
N PHE A 44 0.07 8.63 5.29
CA PHE A 44 0.24 8.72 3.85
C PHE A 44 1.73 8.88 3.53
N HIS A 45 2.13 8.56 2.33
CA HIS A 45 3.53 8.58 1.92
C HIS A 45 3.69 9.08 0.49
N ASN A 46 4.95 9.36 0.11
CA ASN A 46 5.30 10.04 -1.15
C ASN A 46 5.31 9.14 -2.38
N TYR A 47 5.32 7.81 -2.23
CA TYR A 47 5.35 6.87 -3.34
C TYR A 47 4.10 5.99 -3.40
N LEU A 48 3.88 5.35 -4.57
CA LEU A 48 2.87 4.32 -4.71
C LEU A 48 3.25 3.13 -3.82
N GLU A 49 2.31 2.63 -3.04
CA GLU A 49 2.47 1.41 -2.24
C GLU A 49 1.71 0.25 -2.89
N ILE A 50 2.37 -0.89 -3.01
CA ILE A 50 1.73 -2.17 -3.26
C ILE A 50 1.92 -3.04 -2.02
N GLY A 51 0.83 -3.50 -1.43
CA GLY A 51 0.83 -4.38 -0.26
C GLY A 51 0.30 -5.78 -0.61
N TYR A 52 0.91 -6.79 -0.04
CA TYR A 52 0.41 -8.17 -0.07
C TYR A 52 0.32 -8.72 1.34
N CYS A 53 -0.88 -9.19 1.72
CA CYS A 53 -1.14 -9.82 3.01
C CYS A 53 -0.94 -11.32 2.93
N TYR A 54 0.03 -11.84 3.68
CA TYR A 54 0.27 -13.29 3.78
C TYR A 54 -0.63 -13.97 4.81
N GLY A 55 -1.06 -13.24 5.82
CA GLY A 55 -1.89 -13.81 6.87
C GLY A 55 -2.26 -12.81 7.95
N GLY A 56 -3.10 -13.25 8.87
CA GLY A 56 -3.72 -12.40 9.87
C GLY A 56 -5.04 -11.82 9.36
N ASP A 57 -5.78 -11.24 10.27
CA ASP A 57 -7.09 -10.66 10.02
C ASP A 57 -7.16 -9.27 10.64
N GLY A 58 -7.93 -8.42 10.05
CA GLY A 58 -8.14 -7.08 10.56
C GLY A 58 -8.96 -6.23 9.61
N PHE A 59 -8.82 -4.93 9.75
CA PHE A 59 -9.43 -4.00 8.83
C PHE A 59 -8.44 -2.92 8.41
N MET A 60 -8.63 -2.45 7.20
CA MET A 60 -7.87 -1.36 6.62
C MET A 60 -8.82 -0.18 6.37
N VAL A 61 -8.38 1.00 6.75
CA VAL A 61 -9.05 2.25 6.37
C VAL A 61 -8.33 2.81 5.14
N LEU A 62 -9.07 3.02 4.07
CA LEU A 62 -8.61 3.61 2.81
C LEU A 62 -9.39 4.89 2.56
N GLY A 63 -8.79 6.04 2.87
CA GLY A 63 -9.51 7.31 2.87
C GLY A 63 -10.64 7.31 3.90
N GLU A 64 -11.87 7.26 3.45
CA GLU A 64 -13.07 7.18 4.29
C GLU A 64 -13.71 5.78 4.34
N GLU A 65 -13.19 4.84 3.55
CA GLU A 65 -13.71 3.47 3.49
C GLU A 65 -12.98 2.53 4.44
N GLU A 66 -13.74 1.68 5.11
CA GLU A 66 -13.21 0.59 5.93
C GLU A 66 -13.45 -0.75 5.24
N LYS A 67 -12.41 -1.57 5.14
CA LYS A 67 -12.44 -2.88 4.47
C LYS A 67 -11.79 -3.95 5.33
N ARG A 68 -12.42 -5.12 5.42
CA ARG A 68 -11.83 -6.30 6.06
C ARG A 68 -10.72 -6.88 5.21
N PHE A 69 -9.56 -7.13 5.80
CA PHE A 69 -8.48 -7.85 5.16
C PHE A 69 -8.22 -9.21 5.84
N TYR A 70 -7.62 -10.08 5.10
CA TYR A 70 -7.16 -11.42 5.48
C TYR A 70 -6.06 -11.88 4.52
N GLY A 71 -5.46 -13.03 4.74
CA GLY A 71 -4.43 -13.56 3.83
C GLY A 71 -4.91 -13.67 2.39
N GLY A 72 -4.10 -13.20 1.43
CA GLY A 72 -4.42 -13.15 0.01
C GLY A 72 -4.98 -11.80 -0.48
N ILE A 73 -5.08 -10.80 0.41
CA ILE A 73 -5.45 -9.44 0.00
C ILE A 73 -4.25 -8.72 -0.61
N VAL A 74 -4.52 -8.04 -1.71
CA VAL A 74 -3.59 -7.14 -2.41
C VAL A 74 -4.12 -5.72 -2.33
N THR A 75 -3.24 -4.78 -2.04
CA THR A 75 -3.56 -3.35 -2.04
C THR A 75 -2.66 -2.58 -2.99
N VAL A 76 -3.21 -1.55 -3.62
CA VAL A 76 -2.44 -0.57 -4.39
C VAL A 76 -2.89 0.81 -3.93
N ILE A 77 -2.00 1.53 -3.29
CA ILE A 77 -2.31 2.79 -2.63
C ILE A 77 -1.50 3.91 -3.30
N PRO A 78 -2.17 4.91 -3.89
CA PRO A 78 -1.50 6.04 -4.52
C PRO A 78 -0.68 6.88 -3.54
N PRO A 79 0.30 7.65 -4.03
CA PRO A 79 0.97 8.65 -3.20
C PRO A 79 -0.02 9.62 -2.54
N ASN A 80 0.27 10.01 -1.32
CA ASN A 80 -0.51 10.95 -0.52
C ASN A 80 -1.94 10.51 -0.21
N TYR A 81 -2.26 9.24 -0.35
CA TYR A 81 -3.58 8.70 -0.03
C TYR A 81 -3.62 8.23 1.43
N PRO A 82 -4.49 8.80 2.29
CA PRO A 82 -4.55 8.44 3.70
C PRO A 82 -5.07 7.02 3.91
N HIS A 83 -4.36 6.23 4.70
CA HIS A 83 -4.73 4.86 5.01
C HIS A 83 -4.13 4.40 6.33
N THR A 84 -4.66 3.31 6.86
CA THR A 84 -4.09 2.59 7.99
C THR A 84 -4.52 1.14 7.98
N THR A 85 -3.72 0.27 8.59
CA THR A 85 -4.00 -1.15 8.73
C THR A 85 -4.04 -1.51 10.21
N ASN A 86 -5.11 -2.16 10.65
CA ASN A 86 -5.28 -2.60 12.03
C ASN A 86 -5.55 -4.10 12.08
N SER A 87 -4.72 -4.84 12.80
CA SER A 87 -4.97 -6.25 13.08
C SER A 87 -6.04 -6.41 14.15
N ASP A 88 -6.83 -7.47 14.05
CA ASP A 88 -7.77 -7.85 15.10
C ASP A 88 -7.03 -8.21 16.40
N ILE A 89 -7.70 -8.06 17.52
CA ILE A 89 -7.16 -8.43 18.84
C ILE A 89 -6.71 -9.89 18.83
N GLY A 90 -5.48 -10.14 19.27
CA GLY A 90 -4.91 -11.48 19.35
C GLY A 90 -4.39 -12.04 18.03
N THR A 91 -4.42 -11.26 16.94
CA THR A 91 -3.82 -11.62 15.66
C THR A 91 -2.63 -10.73 15.33
N VAL A 92 -1.73 -11.27 14.49
CA VAL A 92 -0.61 -10.54 13.91
C VAL A 92 -0.74 -10.64 12.42
N SER A 93 -0.88 -9.51 11.74
CA SER A 93 -0.89 -9.52 10.28
C SER A 93 0.52 -9.46 9.73
N LYS A 94 0.72 -10.22 8.66
CA LYS A 94 1.99 -10.31 7.94
C LYS A 94 1.81 -9.74 6.55
N TRP A 95 2.53 -8.67 6.29
CA TRP A 95 2.49 -7.97 5.02
C TRP A 95 3.88 -7.82 4.44
N GLU A 96 3.95 -7.74 3.12
CA GLU A 96 5.09 -7.24 2.39
C GLU A 96 4.67 -6.04 1.55
N TYR A 97 5.54 -5.06 1.44
CA TYR A 97 5.26 -3.81 0.75
C TYR A 97 6.32 -3.48 -0.28
N LEU A 98 5.86 -2.98 -1.43
CA LEU A 98 6.69 -2.34 -2.44
C LEU A 98 6.31 -0.88 -2.53
N PHE A 99 7.30 0.01 -2.45
CA PHE A 99 7.13 1.42 -2.77
C PHE A 99 7.75 1.69 -4.12
N ILE A 100 7.02 2.36 -5.00
CA ILE A 100 7.41 2.56 -6.40
C ILE A 100 7.37 4.05 -6.72
N ASP A 101 8.48 4.58 -7.23
CA ASP A 101 8.55 5.89 -7.87
C ASP A 101 7.99 5.79 -9.29
N VAL A 102 6.66 5.88 -9.39
CA VAL A 102 5.96 5.72 -10.68
C VAL A 102 6.34 6.82 -11.65
N GLU A 103 6.47 8.06 -11.19
CA GLU A 103 6.83 9.19 -12.05
C GLU A 103 8.23 9.04 -12.63
N GLY A 104 9.21 8.72 -11.80
CA GLY A 104 10.57 8.45 -12.23
C GLY A 104 10.65 7.27 -13.18
N PHE A 105 9.92 6.19 -12.89
CA PHE A 105 9.85 5.02 -13.76
C PHE A 105 9.24 5.34 -15.13
N MET A 106 8.11 6.03 -15.16
CA MET A 106 7.42 6.38 -16.41
C MET A 106 8.25 7.33 -17.27
N LYS A 107 8.91 8.33 -16.66
CA LYS A 107 9.81 9.25 -17.38
C LYS A 107 11.00 8.52 -18.01
N LYS A 108 11.49 7.47 -17.35
CA LYS A 108 12.64 6.69 -17.84
C LYS A 108 12.29 5.74 -18.97
N PHE A 109 11.10 5.14 -18.94
CA PHE A 109 10.72 4.03 -19.83
C PHE A 109 9.66 4.38 -20.87
N LEU A 110 9.03 5.55 -20.81
CA LEU A 110 8.08 6.02 -21.80
C LEU A 110 8.62 7.29 -22.49
N ASP A 111 8.81 7.19 -23.80
CA ASP A 111 9.33 8.30 -24.61
C ASP A 111 8.31 9.43 -24.84
N ASN A 112 7.03 9.15 -24.64
CA ASN A 112 5.95 10.11 -24.84
C ASN A 112 5.48 10.69 -23.50
N PRO A 113 5.79 11.97 -23.16
CA PRO A 113 5.41 12.58 -21.89
C PRO A 113 3.89 12.67 -21.67
N VAL A 114 3.11 12.88 -22.72
CA VAL A 114 1.64 12.97 -22.62
C VAL A 114 1.04 11.62 -22.25
N LYS A 115 1.55 10.55 -22.87
CA LYS A 115 1.13 9.19 -22.54
C LYS A 115 1.52 8.78 -21.13
N ALA A 116 2.75 9.14 -20.72
CA ALA A 116 3.22 8.91 -19.36
C ALA A 116 2.31 9.58 -18.32
N GLU A 117 1.97 10.84 -18.51
CA GLU A 117 1.07 11.59 -17.62
C GLU A 117 -0.31 10.96 -17.50
N LYS A 118 -0.90 10.51 -18.61
CA LYS A 118 -2.20 9.83 -18.61
C LYS A 118 -2.16 8.51 -17.81
N VAL A 119 -1.08 7.76 -17.92
CA VAL A 119 -0.90 6.50 -17.17
C VAL A 119 -0.76 6.80 -15.68
N ILE A 120 0.07 7.80 -15.31
CA ILE A 120 0.25 8.23 -13.93
C ILE A 120 -1.08 8.67 -13.31
N GLN A 121 -1.84 9.51 -13.98
CA GLN A 121 -3.15 9.96 -13.51
C GLN A 121 -4.13 8.79 -13.27
N ARG A 122 -4.12 7.77 -14.12
CA ARG A 122 -4.93 6.56 -13.92
C ARG A 122 -4.51 5.78 -12.68
N ILE A 123 -3.21 5.59 -12.50
CA ILE A 123 -2.66 4.89 -11.33
C ILE A 123 -2.99 5.65 -10.06
N TYR A 124 -2.94 6.98 -10.06
CA TYR A 124 -3.18 7.82 -8.90
C TYR A 124 -4.66 8.12 -8.61
N SER A 125 -5.57 7.70 -9.49
CA SER A 125 -6.98 8.08 -9.38
C SER A 125 -7.72 7.44 -8.22
N ARG A 126 -7.29 6.27 -7.75
CA ARG A 126 -7.93 5.54 -6.65
C ARG A 126 -7.02 4.52 -6.00
N ALA A 127 -7.30 4.20 -4.74
CA ALA A 127 -6.74 3.03 -4.10
C ALA A 127 -7.47 1.76 -4.57
N LEU A 128 -6.73 0.65 -4.65
CA LEU A 128 -7.28 -0.67 -4.98
C LEU A 128 -7.13 -1.61 -3.78
N PHE A 129 -8.15 -2.43 -3.59
CA PHE A 129 -8.20 -3.46 -2.57
C PHE A 129 -8.95 -4.66 -3.16
N PHE A 130 -8.27 -5.80 -3.32
CA PHE A 130 -8.86 -6.97 -3.95
C PHE A 130 -8.23 -8.27 -3.44
N GLU A 131 -8.97 -9.36 -3.57
CA GLU A 131 -8.41 -10.69 -3.33
C GLU A 131 -7.52 -11.10 -4.51
N GLU A 132 -6.42 -11.79 -4.21
CA GLU A 132 -5.47 -12.29 -5.20
C GLU A 132 -6.15 -13.04 -6.37
N LYS A 133 -7.15 -13.86 -6.05
CA LYS A 133 -7.92 -14.64 -7.05
C LYS A 133 -8.78 -13.79 -7.97
N GLU A 134 -9.13 -12.57 -7.59
CA GLU A 134 -9.95 -11.68 -8.42
C GLU A 134 -9.15 -11.12 -9.61
N ASN A 135 -7.84 -11.02 -9.47
CA ASN A 135 -6.95 -10.57 -10.53
C ASN A 135 -5.63 -11.34 -10.54
N LEU A 136 -5.67 -12.58 -11.03
CA LEU A 136 -4.52 -13.47 -11.05
C LEU A 136 -3.33 -12.93 -11.86
N SER A 137 -3.59 -12.21 -12.94
CA SER A 137 -2.52 -11.65 -13.78
C SER A 137 -1.69 -10.61 -13.03
N ILE A 138 -2.33 -9.67 -12.35
CA ILE A 138 -1.65 -8.64 -11.55
C ILE A 138 -0.97 -9.30 -10.34
N SER A 139 -1.66 -10.19 -9.64
CA SER A 139 -1.14 -10.87 -8.45
C SER A 139 0.13 -11.67 -8.75
N LYS A 140 0.17 -12.40 -9.85
CA LYS A 140 1.39 -13.11 -10.29
C LYS A 140 2.55 -12.17 -10.57
N LYS A 141 2.29 -11.01 -11.16
CA LYS A 141 3.34 -10.01 -11.41
C LYS A 141 3.88 -9.41 -10.12
N ILE A 142 3.00 -9.12 -9.16
CA ILE A 142 3.37 -8.62 -7.84
C ILE A 142 4.26 -9.65 -7.12
N HIS A 143 3.85 -10.91 -7.05
CA HIS A 143 4.66 -11.98 -6.46
C HIS A 143 6.02 -12.09 -7.12
N LYS A 144 6.08 -12.04 -8.44
CA LYS A 144 7.36 -12.06 -9.17
C LYS A 144 8.28 -10.92 -8.79
N ILE A 145 7.75 -9.71 -8.59
CA ILE A 145 8.54 -8.56 -8.16
C ILE A 145 9.02 -8.76 -6.72
N LEU A 146 8.16 -9.24 -5.82
CA LEU A 146 8.52 -9.54 -4.43
C LEU A 146 9.64 -10.59 -4.37
N ASP A 147 9.53 -11.67 -5.13
CA ASP A 147 10.54 -12.75 -5.19
C ASP A 147 11.90 -12.26 -5.70
N ILE A 148 11.93 -11.38 -6.69
CA ILE A 148 13.18 -10.80 -7.23
C ILE A 148 13.82 -9.81 -6.24
N SER A 149 13.01 -9.17 -5.40
CA SER A 149 13.46 -8.14 -4.45
C SER A 149 14.06 -8.71 -3.15
N VAL A 150 13.98 -10.01 -2.97
CA VAL A 150 14.55 -10.71 -1.80
C VAL A 150 16.06 -10.79 -1.88
#